data_833e2877b4437e37fd7cda9305ad0a85
#
_entry.id   833e2877b4437e37fd7cda9305ad0a85
#
_cell.length_a   1.000
_cell.length_b   1.000
_cell.length_c   1.000
_cell.angle_alpha   90.00
_cell.angle_beta   90.00
_cell.angle_gamma   90.00
#
_symmetry.space_group_name_H-M   'P 1'
#
loop_
_entity.id
_entity.type
_entity.pdbx_description
1 polymer ?
#
loop_
_entity_poly.entity_id
_entity_poly.type
_entity_poly.pdbx_seq_one_letter_code
_entity_poly.pdbx_strand_id
1 'polypeptide(L)'
;MISAKLTNEERKAIYRRDGYRCALCDSTKYLQIHHYVHRSKGGSNSPHNLITLCSDCHALAHGTNLRDWQDVTKETINQAIVEYLADMYAPEWNPYRKNMHPLE
;
A
#
# COMPACT_ATOMS: atom_id res chain seq x y z
N MET A 1 4.61 -20.75 12.42
CA MET A 1 4.03 -19.51 12.88
C MET A 1 3.18 -18.88 11.79
N ILE A 2 2.08 -18.37 12.16
CA ILE A 2 1.17 -17.81 11.21
C ILE A 2 1.42 -16.34 11.05
N SER A 3 1.57 -15.92 9.83
CA SER A 3 1.67 -14.52 9.55
C SER A 3 0.34 -13.86 9.88
N ALA A 4 0.40 -12.82 10.66
CA ALA A 4 -0.80 -12.14 11.08
C ALA A 4 -1.48 -11.46 9.91
N LYS A 5 -2.76 -11.73 9.73
CA LYS A 5 -3.56 -10.98 8.79
C LYS A 5 -3.89 -9.62 9.37
N LEU A 6 -4.16 -8.67 8.50
CA LEU A 6 -4.63 -7.38 8.96
C LEU A 6 -5.97 -7.54 9.67
N THR A 7 -6.09 -6.89 10.81
CA THR A 7 -7.37 -6.83 11.50
C THR A 7 -8.31 -5.85 10.79
N ASN A 8 -9.60 -5.91 11.12
CA ASN A 8 -10.55 -4.96 10.57
C ASN A 8 -10.20 -3.52 10.97
N GLU A 9 -9.72 -3.34 12.19
CA GLU A 9 -9.31 -2.01 12.66
C GLU A 9 -8.12 -1.49 11.89
N GLU A 10 -7.16 -2.36 11.61
CA GLU A 10 -5.99 -1.98 10.82
C GLU A 10 -6.40 -1.59 9.40
N ARG A 11 -7.29 -2.37 8.78
CA ARG A 11 -7.79 -2.05 7.43
C ARG A 11 -8.51 -0.71 7.42
N LYS A 12 -9.40 -0.50 8.39
CA LYS A 12 -10.16 0.74 8.45
C LYS A 12 -9.26 1.94 8.64
N ALA A 13 -8.21 1.78 9.45
CA ALA A 13 -7.27 2.88 9.69
C ALA A 13 -6.57 3.28 8.39
N ILE A 14 -6.17 2.31 7.58
CA ILE A 14 -5.49 2.60 6.31
C ILE A 14 -6.47 3.22 5.32
N TYR A 15 -7.67 2.66 5.18
CA TYR A 15 -8.67 3.25 4.29
C TYR A 15 -8.99 4.69 4.68
N ARG A 16 -9.14 4.93 5.97
CA ARG A 16 -9.44 6.28 6.47
C ARG A 16 -8.29 7.24 6.18
N ARG A 17 -7.04 6.79 6.43
CA ARG A 17 -5.86 7.61 6.17
C ARG A 17 -5.81 8.03 4.69
N ASP A 18 -6.18 7.11 3.79
CA ASP A 18 -6.08 7.35 2.35
C ASP A 18 -7.37 7.94 1.76
N GLY A 19 -8.34 8.27 2.62
CA GLY A 19 -9.55 8.97 2.18
C GLY A 19 -10.57 8.10 1.50
N TYR A 20 -10.53 6.78 1.72
CA TYR A 20 -11.45 5.81 1.12
C TYR A 20 -11.42 5.85 -0.41
N ARG A 21 -10.23 6.02 -0.94
CA ARG A 21 -9.99 6.05 -2.38
C ARG A 21 -8.59 5.53 -2.67
N CYS A 22 -8.36 5.18 -3.93
CA CYS A 22 -7.02 4.79 -4.35
C CYS A 22 -6.07 5.96 -4.12
N ALA A 23 -4.97 5.69 -3.44
CA ALA A 23 -4.00 6.73 -3.11
C ALA A 23 -3.32 7.31 -4.35
N LEU A 24 -3.33 6.59 -5.47
CA LEU A 24 -2.61 7.00 -6.67
C LEU A 24 -3.51 7.59 -7.76
N CYS A 25 -4.73 7.08 -7.90
CA CYS A 25 -5.58 7.54 -9.01
C CYS A 25 -6.95 8.04 -8.56
N ASP A 26 -7.22 8.06 -7.26
CA ASP A 26 -8.46 8.55 -6.65
C ASP A 26 -9.70 7.73 -6.97
N SER A 27 -9.57 6.57 -7.59
CA SER A 27 -10.72 5.69 -7.81
C SER A 27 -11.31 5.25 -6.48
N THR A 28 -12.63 5.19 -6.41
CA THR A 28 -13.31 4.71 -5.21
C THR A 28 -13.80 3.27 -5.37
N LYS A 29 -13.44 2.61 -6.47
CA LYS A 29 -13.95 1.27 -6.78
C LYS A 29 -12.91 0.21 -6.51
N TYR A 30 -13.38 -0.92 -5.96
CA TYR A 30 -12.56 -2.11 -5.79
C TYR A 30 -11.28 -1.82 -5.01
N LEU A 31 -11.41 -1.12 -3.89
CA LEU A 31 -10.27 -0.76 -3.07
C LEU A 31 -9.72 -1.97 -2.34
N GLN A 32 -8.40 -2.04 -2.28
CA GLN A 32 -7.67 -3.11 -1.62
C GLN A 32 -6.50 -2.51 -0.88
N ILE A 33 -6.04 -3.20 0.15
CA ILE A 33 -4.83 -2.78 0.84
C ILE A 33 -3.66 -3.57 0.27
N HIS A 34 -2.66 -2.84 -0.17
CA HIS A 34 -1.46 -3.40 -0.80
C HIS A 34 -0.28 -3.27 0.15
N HIS A 35 0.47 -4.35 0.33
CA HIS A 35 1.75 -4.33 1.03
C HIS A 35 2.83 -3.93 0.03
N TYR A 36 3.47 -2.79 0.25
CA TYR A 36 4.54 -2.35 -0.66
C TYR A 36 5.68 -3.37 -0.68
N VAL A 37 6.14 -3.81 0.49
CA VAL A 37 7.05 -4.94 0.59
C VAL A 37 6.23 -6.14 1.01
N HIS A 38 6.32 -7.23 0.24
CA HIS A 38 5.58 -8.45 0.56
C HIS A 38 5.98 -8.99 1.93
N ARG A 39 5.01 -9.57 2.62
CA ARG A 39 5.30 -10.14 3.94
C ARG A 39 6.35 -11.23 3.86
N SER A 40 6.34 -12.00 2.79
CA SER A 40 7.34 -13.06 2.59
C SER A 40 8.75 -12.51 2.44
N LYS A 41 8.89 -11.21 2.17
CA LYS A 41 10.18 -10.54 2.01
C LYS A 41 10.48 -9.60 3.16
N GLY A 42 9.83 -9.80 4.30
CA GLY A 42 10.09 -9.00 5.48
C GLY A 42 9.21 -7.78 5.63
N GLY A 43 8.26 -7.59 4.73
CA GLY A 43 7.33 -6.46 4.85
C GLY A 43 6.42 -6.62 6.04
N SER A 44 6.12 -5.52 6.69
CA SER A 44 5.33 -5.52 7.92
C SER A 44 3.87 -5.16 7.63
N ASN A 45 3.03 -5.30 8.66
CA ASN A 45 1.65 -4.80 8.65
C ASN A 45 1.56 -3.37 9.19
N SER A 46 2.69 -2.68 9.25
CA SER A 46 2.69 -1.30 9.72
C SER A 46 2.12 -0.37 8.66
N PRO A 47 1.54 0.76 9.06
CA PRO A 47 1.07 1.76 8.10
C PRO A 47 2.15 2.23 7.13
N HIS A 48 3.42 2.14 7.52
CA HIS A 48 4.54 2.51 6.65
C HIS A 48 4.64 1.62 5.41
N ASN A 49 4.04 0.43 5.45
CA ASN A 49 4.11 -0.54 4.35
C ASN A 49 2.77 -0.77 3.67
N LEU A 50 1.73 -0.08 4.09
CA LEU A 50 0.37 -0.34 3.61
C LEU A 50 -0.17 0.86 2.87
N ILE A 51 -0.87 0.60 1.77
CA ILE A 51 -1.46 1.66 0.96
C ILE A 51 -2.75 1.16 0.34
N THR A 52 -3.73 2.05 0.23
CA THR A 52 -4.99 1.72 -0.44
C THR A 52 -4.84 1.91 -1.94
N LEU A 53 -5.12 0.88 -2.71
CA LEU A 53 -5.08 0.92 -4.16
C LEU A 53 -6.37 0.37 -4.73
N CYS A 54 -6.80 0.89 -5.87
CA CYS A 54 -7.86 0.25 -6.64
C CYS A 54 -7.33 -1.01 -7.32
N SER A 55 -8.23 -1.83 -7.87
CA SER A 55 -7.80 -3.09 -8.47
C SER A 55 -6.81 -2.87 -9.61
N ASP A 56 -6.97 -1.82 -10.40
CA ASP A 56 -6.07 -1.54 -11.51
C ASP A 56 -4.66 -1.18 -11.03
N CYS A 57 -4.57 -0.23 -10.10
CA CYS A 57 -3.26 0.15 -9.56
C CYS A 57 -2.61 -1.02 -8.83
N HIS A 58 -3.40 -1.83 -8.13
CA HIS A 58 -2.88 -3.01 -7.44
C HIS A 58 -2.30 -4.01 -8.44
N ALA A 59 -3.02 -4.25 -9.55
CA ALA A 59 -2.52 -5.13 -10.59
C ALA A 59 -1.24 -4.59 -11.23
N LEU A 60 -1.19 -3.29 -11.48
CA LEU A 60 0.00 -2.67 -12.04
C LEU A 60 1.19 -2.78 -11.09
N ALA A 61 0.95 -2.63 -9.79
CA ALA A 61 2.01 -2.75 -8.79
C ALA A 61 2.60 -4.16 -8.76
N HIS A 62 1.80 -5.17 -9.12
CA HIS A 62 2.26 -6.56 -9.22
C HIS A 62 2.83 -6.91 -10.58
N GLY A 63 2.88 -5.95 -11.51
CA GLY A 63 3.47 -6.15 -12.82
C GLY A 63 2.52 -6.64 -13.89
N THR A 64 1.22 -6.65 -13.62
CA THR A 64 0.23 -7.02 -14.63
C THR A 64 0.13 -5.91 -15.67
N ASN A 65 0.11 -6.29 -16.95
CA ASN A 65 -0.07 -5.32 -18.03
C ASN A 65 -1.54 -5.12 -18.27
N LEU A 66 -2.00 -3.89 -18.21
CA LEU A 66 -3.39 -3.53 -18.46
C LEU A 66 -3.47 -2.74 -19.76
N ARG A 67 -4.49 -3.05 -20.56
CA ARG A 67 -4.64 -2.45 -21.89
C ARG A 67 -4.63 -0.92 -21.85
N ASP A 68 -5.38 -0.36 -20.91
CA ASP A 68 -5.56 1.09 -20.85
C ASP A 68 -4.42 1.81 -20.14
N TRP A 69 -3.42 1.05 -19.66
CA TRP A 69 -2.33 1.58 -18.87
C TRP A 69 -0.99 1.13 -19.40
N GLN A 70 -0.85 1.09 -20.73
CA GLN A 70 0.35 0.52 -21.36
C GLN A 70 1.62 1.29 -21.02
N ASP A 71 1.50 2.58 -20.74
CA ASP A 71 2.66 3.41 -20.41
C ASP A 71 3.02 3.37 -18.95
N VAL A 72 2.26 2.64 -18.15
CA VAL A 72 2.49 2.58 -16.70
C VAL A 72 3.14 1.24 -16.39
N THR A 73 4.35 1.28 -15.88
CA THR A 73 5.10 0.08 -15.54
C THR A 73 5.00 -0.20 -14.05
N LYS A 74 5.38 -1.43 -13.68
CA LYS A 74 5.50 -1.81 -12.29
C LYS A 74 6.42 -0.85 -11.54
N GLU A 75 7.53 -0.46 -12.16
CA GLU A 75 8.48 0.44 -11.54
C GLU A 75 7.87 1.82 -11.30
N THR A 76 7.11 2.32 -12.25
CA THR A 76 6.46 3.62 -12.13
C THR A 76 5.46 3.62 -10.99
N ILE A 77 4.62 2.58 -10.91
CA ILE A 77 3.63 2.47 -9.84
C ILE A 77 4.31 2.35 -8.48
N ASN A 78 5.34 1.52 -8.37
CA ASN A 78 6.02 1.34 -7.10
C ASN A 78 6.76 2.61 -6.67
N GLN A 79 7.31 3.36 -7.62
CA GLN A 79 7.91 4.65 -7.30
C GLN A 79 6.87 5.63 -6.74
N ALA A 80 5.68 5.65 -7.34
CA ALA A 80 4.61 6.51 -6.84
C ALA A 80 4.18 6.09 -5.43
N ILE A 81 4.14 4.79 -5.14
CA ILE A 81 3.82 4.30 -3.80
C ILE A 81 4.87 4.77 -2.80
N VAL A 82 6.15 4.65 -3.15
CA VAL A 82 7.24 5.09 -2.28
C VAL A 82 7.10 6.58 -1.99
N GLU A 83 6.85 7.38 -3.03
CA GLU A 83 6.72 8.82 -2.85
C GLU A 83 5.57 9.17 -1.92
N TYR A 84 4.43 8.49 -2.09
CA TYR A 84 3.26 8.72 -1.26
C TYR A 84 3.53 8.39 0.21
N LEU A 85 4.07 7.20 0.46
CA LEU A 85 4.31 6.74 1.83
C LEU A 85 5.47 7.48 2.49
N ALA A 86 6.55 7.68 1.75
CA ALA A 86 7.72 8.35 2.30
C ALA A 86 7.38 9.80 2.63
N ASP A 87 6.61 10.48 1.79
CA ASP A 87 6.20 11.84 2.06
C ASP A 87 5.34 11.92 3.32
N MET A 88 4.45 10.96 3.49
CA MET A 88 3.56 10.92 4.65
C MET A 88 4.30 10.68 5.95
N TYR A 89 5.32 9.84 5.94
CA TYR A 89 6.01 9.40 7.16
C TYR A 89 7.45 9.91 7.27
N ALA A 90 7.87 10.80 6.37
CA ALA A 90 9.22 11.33 6.41
C ALA A 90 9.48 12.05 7.73
N PRO A 91 10.72 12.05 8.23
CA PRO A 91 11.88 11.39 7.64
C PRO A 91 12.07 9.93 8.06
N GLU A 92 11.12 9.38 8.80
CA GLU A 92 11.29 8.08 9.44
C GLU A 92 10.60 6.94 8.69
N TRP A 93 10.22 7.16 7.45
CA TRP A 93 9.54 6.11 6.69
C TRP A 93 10.39 4.86 6.58
N ASN A 94 9.79 3.72 6.90
CA ASN A 94 10.46 2.43 6.82
C ASN A 94 9.42 1.33 6.61
N PRO A 95 9.32 0.76 5.40
CA PRO A 95 8.30 -0.26 5.13
C PRO A 95 8.55 -1.58 5.85
N TYR A 96 9.72 -1.74 6.46
CA TYR A 96 10.02 -2.92 7.27
C TYR A 96 9.72 -2.69 8.75
N ARG A 97 9.33 -1.47 9.11
CA ARG A 97 9.05 -1.15 10.50
C ARG A 97 7.87 -1.97 11.00
N LYS A 98 8.05 -2.61 12.15
CA LYS A 98 6.99 -3.37 12.77
C LYS A 98 6.09 -2.48 13.60
N ASN A 99 4.81 -2.83 13.64
CA ASN A 99 3.90 -2.18 14.56
C ASN A 99 4.19 -2.70 15.96
N MET A 100 4.89 -1.91 16.73
CA MET A 100 5.18 -2.25 18.12
C MET A 100 4.04 -1.83 19.02
N HIS A 101 3.22 -0.93 18.55
CA HIS A 101 2.25 -0.24 19.39
C HIS A 101 1.13 0.25 18.49
N PRO A 102 -0.12 0.03 18.86
CA PRO A 102 -1.23 0.40 17.97
C PRO A 102 -1.36 1.89 17.72
N LEU A 103 -0.70 2.71 18.51
CA LEU A 103 -0.75 4.16 18.32
C LEU A 103 0.41 4.71 17.52
N GLU A 104 1.28 3.87 17.09
CA GLU A 104 2.39 4.32 16.26
C GLU A 104 1.98 4.57 14.84
#